data_b6b703687284da44230d0b97d12653af
#
_entry.id   b6b703687284da44230d0b97d12653af
#
_cell.length_a   1.000
_cell.length_b   1.000
_cell.length_c   1.000
_cell.angle_alpha   90.00
_cell.angle_beta   90.00
_cell.angle_gamma   90.00
#
_symmetry.space_group_name_H-M   'P 1'
#
loop_
_entity.id
_entity.type
_entity.pdbx_description
1 polymer ?
#
loop_
_entity_poly.entity_id
_entity_poly.type
_entity_poly.pdbx_seq_one_letter_code
_entity_poly.pdbx_strand_id
1 'polypeptide(L)' 'MCLAIPVKVKRRFDAETGLVDYLGNEMRVNLALLPDVKAGDYVIVHAGFAISHLDAKEARETLQLLREMAGDA' A
#
# COMPACT_ATOMS: atom_id res chain seq x y z
N MET A 1 -15.98 2.39 -3.77
CA MET A 1 -15.81 1.77 -2.60
C MET A 1 -14.39 1.58 -2.28
N CYS A 2 -14.01 1.90 -1.13
CA CYS A 2 -12.65 1.80 -0.78
C CYS A 2 -12.38 0.49 -0.11
N LEU A 3 -11.40 -0.23 -0.58
CA LEU A 3 -10.98 -1.43 0.06
C LEU A 3 -9.64 -1.17 0.70
N ALA A 4 -9.50 -1.59 1.94
CA ALA A 4 -8.24 -1.38 2.64
C ALA A 4 -7.23 -2.44 2.23
N ILE A 5 -6.79 -2.36 1.00
CA ILE A 5 -5.84 -3.33 0.47
C ILE A 5 -4.43 -2.77 0.64
N PRO A 6 -3.55 -3.50 1.33
CA PRO A 6 -2.17 -3.05 1.48
C PRO A 6 -1.47 -3.03 0.13
N VAL A 7 -0.71 -1.97 -0.13
CA VAL A 7 0.10 -1.90 -1.33
C VAL A 7 1.53 -1.60 -0.92
N LYS A 8 2.49 -2.07 -1.70
CA LYS A 8 3.89 -1.93 -1.38
C LYS A 8 4.44 -0.66 -1.99
N VAL A 9 5.16 0.12 -1.21
CA VAL A 9 5.82 1.31 -1.71
C VAL A 9 7.04 0.87 -2.50
N LYS A 10 7.11 1.21 -3.76
CA LYS A 10 8.25 0.84 -4.60
C LYS A 10 9.32 1.90 -4.55
N ARG A 11 8.95 3.17 -4.46
CA ARG A 11 9.92 4.26 -4.46
C ARG A 11 9.28 5.50 -3.83
N ARG A 12 10.05 6.23 -3.09
CA ARG A 12 9.60 7.51 -2.58
C ARG A 12 10.35 8.60 -3.32
N PHE A 13 9.62 9.52 -3.96
CA PHE A 13 10.24 10.56 -4.75
C PHE A 13 10.69 11.74 -3.89
N ASP A 14 9.84 12.14 -2.96
CA ASP A 14 10.14 13.26 -2.09
C ASP A 14 9.28 13.16 -0.83
N ALA A 15 9.15 14.22 -0.08
CA ALA A 15 8.42 14.17 1.19
C ALA A 15 6.93 13.89 1.01
N GLU A 16 6.41 14.15 -0.17
CA GLU A 16 4.97 14.05 -0.37
C GLU A 16 4.54 13.00 -1.39
N THR A 17 5.41 12.52 -2.24
CA THR A 17 4.97 11.64 -3.32
C THR A 17 5.81 10.39 -3.41
N GLY A 18 5.19 9.34 -3.89
CA GLY A 18 5.86 8.08 -4.10
C GLY A 18 5.10 7.20 -5.07
N LEU A 19 5.67 6.05 -5.33
CA LEU A 19 5.12 5.08 -6.26
C LEU A 19 4.82 3.80 -5.50
N VAL A 20 3.64 3.25 -5.70
CA VAL A 20 3.26 1.99 -5.06
C VAL A 20 2.90 0.96 -6.11
N ASP A 21 2.99 -0.30 -5.74
CA ASP A 21 2.59 -1.39 -6.60
C ASP A 21 1.19 -1.81 -6.18
N TYR A 22 0.22 -1.54 -7.04
CA TYR A 22 -1.17 -1.91 -6.77
C TYR A 22 -1.51 -3.05 -7.72
N LEU A 23 -1.47 -4.26 -7.22
CA LEU A 23 -1.84 -5.46 -7.98
C LEU A 23 -1.09 -5.55 -9.31
N GLY A 24 0.18 -5.28 -9.28
CA GLY A 24 1.01 -5.36 -10.47
C GLY A 24 1.10 -4.08 -11.27
N ASN A 25 0.33 -3.06 -10.91
CA ASN A 25 0.37 -1.79 -11.60
C ASN A 25 1.00 -0.74 -10.71
N GLU A 26 1.84 0.10 -11.27
CA GLU A 26 2.46 1.17 -10.50
C GLU A 26 1.53 2.37 -10.45
N MET A 27 1.38 2.94 -9.29
CA MET A 27 0.49 4.06 -9.10
C MET A 27 1.16 5.11 -8.23
N ARG A 28 1.03 6.37 -8.61
CA ARG A 28 1.59 7.47 -7.85
C ARG A 28 0.62 7.82 -6.72
N VAL A 29 1.13 7.98 -5.52
CA VAL A 29 0.30 8.32 -4.37
C VAL A 29 0.94 9.39 -3.55
N ASN A 30 0.14 10.04 -2.71
CA ASN A 30 0.62 11.04 -1.79
C ASN A 30 1.00 10.36 -0.48
N LEU A 31 2.23 10.57 -0.03
CA LEU A 31 2.75 9.95 1.18
C LEU A 31 2.95 10.99 2.30
N ALA A 32 2.41 12.18 2.15
CA ALA A 32 2.66 13.25 3.12
C ALA A 32 2.20 12.92 4.53
N LEU A 33 1.16 12.09 4.65
CA LEU A 33 0.65 11.72 5.97
C LEU A 33 1.53 10.68 6.67
N LEU A 34 2.46 10.08 5.94
CA LEU A 34 3.29 9.01 6.48
C LEU A 34 4.75 9.33 6.18
N PRO A 35 5.31 10.31 6.87
CA PRO A 35 6.65 10.78 6.53
C PRO A 35 7.76 9.75 6.72
N ASP A 36 7.53 8.72 7.54
CA ASP A 36 8.54 7.73 7.79
C ASP A 36 8.51 6.53 6.84
N VAL A 37 7.56 6.50 5.94
CA VAL A 37 7.43 5.37 5.03
C VAL A 37 8.53 5.44 3.97
N LYS A 38 9.07 4.29 3.62
CA LYS A 38 10.12 4.21 2.61
C LYS A 38 9.88 3.01 1.72
N ALA A 39 10.68 2.88 0.70
CA ALA A 39 10.56 1.77 -0.26
C ALA A 39 10.60 0.44 0.49
N GLY A 40 9.73 -0.45 0.13
CA GLY A 40 9.61 -1.76 0.77
C GLY A 40 8.52 -1.81 1.82
N ASP A 41 8.06 -0.66 2.31
CA ASP A 41 7.01 -0.63 3.31
C ASP A 41 5.65 -0.82 2.66
N TYR A 42 4.67 -1.22 3.45
CA TYR A 42 3.30 -1.39 2.98
C TYR A 42 2.41 -0.31 3.57
N VAL A 43 1.49 0.20 2.76
CA VAL A 43 0.57 1.24 3.18
C VAL A 43 -0.83 0.94 2.68
N ILE A 44 -1.81 1.54 3.33
CA ILE A 44 -3.19 1.51 2.85
C ILE A 44 -3.42 2.83 2.14
N VAL A 45 -3.93 2.76 0.90
CA VAL A 45 -4.18 3.96 0.10
C VAL A 45 -5.68 4.16 -0.05
N HIS A 46 -6.12 5.41 0.11
CA HIS A 46 -7.50 5.79 -0.09
C HIS A 46 -7.51 7.14 -0.79
N ALA A 47 -8.19 7.20 -1.92
CA ALA A 47 -8.32 8.44 -2.69
C ALA A 47 -6.96 9.06 -3.05
N GLY A 48 -5.98 8.21 -3.33
CA GLY A 48 -4.66 8.69 -3.74
C GLY A 48 -3.74 9.06 -2.60
N PHE A 49 -4.20 8.93 -1.33
CA PHE A 49 -3.36 9.23 -0.18
C PHE A 49 -3.06 7.95 0.59
N ALA A 50 -1.82 7.78 0.98
CA ALA A 50 -1.47 6.69 1.87
C ALA A 50 -1.86 7.12 3.29
N ILE A 51 -2.77 6.38 3.90
CA ILE A 51 -3.35 6.78 5.18
C ILE A 51 -2.92 5.93 6.35
N SER A 52 -2.35 4.77 6.11
CA SER A 52 -1.88 3.91 7.19
C SER A 52 -0.63 3.19 6.76
N HIS A 53 0.29 3.03 7.71
CA HIS A 53 1.54 2.31 7.47
C HIS A 53 1.41 0.97 8.19
N LEU A 54 1.58 -0.13 7.45
CA LEU A 54 1.48 -1.46 8.01
C LEU A 54 2.86 -2.07 8.09
N ASP A 55 3.10 -2.90 9.12
CA ASP A 55 4.33 -3.62 9.10
C ASP A 55 4.20 -4.75 8.07
N ALA A 56 5.34 -5.23 7.58
CA ALA A 56 5.34 -6.19 6.48
C ALA A 56 4.61 -7.48 6.81
N LYS A 57 4.68 -7.91 8.06
CA LYS A 57 4.02 -9.14 8.46
C LYS A 57 2.50 -8.97 8.41
N GLU A 58 2.00 -7.85 8.93
CA GLU A 58 0.56 -7.61 8.90
C GLU A 58 0.08 -7.48 7.47
N ALA A 59 0.85 -6.82 6.62
CA ALA A 59 0.47 -6.65 5.24
C ALA A 59 0.37 -7.99 4.52
N ARG A 60 1.34 -8.86 4.73
CA ARG A 60 1.32 -10.17 4.08
C ARG A 60 0.14 -11.01 4.55
N GLU A 61 -0.17 -10.95 5.85
CA GLU A 61 -1.29 -11.70 6.39
C GLU A 61 -2.61 -11.19 5.83
N THR A 62 -2.74 -9.88 5.72
CA THR A 62 -3.95 -9.28 5.18
C THR A 62 -4.11 -9.63 3.71
N LEU A 63 -3.03 -9.56 2.94
CA LEU A 63 -3.11 -9.89 1.53
C LEU A 63 -3.45 -11.35 1.31
N GLN A 64 -2.90 -12.23 2.15
CA GLN A 64 -3.21 -13.64 2.04
C GLN A 64 -4.68 -13.89 2.35
N LEU A 65 -5.21 -13.23 3.38
CA LEU A 65 -6.59 -13.38 3.75
C LEU A 65 -7.51 -12.87 2.64
N LEU A 66 -7.19 -11.73 2.04
CA LEU A 66 -7.98 -11.19 0.96
C LEU A 66 -7.98 -12.14 -0.25
N ARG A 67 -6.84 -12.76 -0.52
CA ARG A 67 -6.75 -13.71 -1.62
C ARG A 67 -7.65 -14.91 -1.37
N GLU A 68 -7.66 -15.39 -0.13
CA GLU A 68 -8.50 -16.54 0.21
C GLU A 68 -9.98 -16.17 0.16
N MET A 69 -10.31 -14.97 0.59
CA MET A 69 -11.69 -14.52 0.56
C MET A 69 -12.19 -14.30 -0.86
N ALA A 70 -11.30 -13.96 -1.76
CA ALA A 70 -11.68 -13.79 -3.15
C ALA A 70 -11.94 -15.13 -3.81
N GLY A 71 -11.69 -16.19 -3.11
CA GLY A 71 -11.97 -17.50 -3.62
C GLY A 71 -11.05 -17.85 -4.72
N ASP A 72 -9.90 -17.41 -4.74
CA ASP A 72 -9.06 -17.57 -5.78
C ASP A 72 -8.97 -18.87 -6.04
N ALA A 73 -9.76 -19.21 -6.41
CA ALA A 73 -9.79 -20.47 -6.82
C ALA A 73 -8.93 -20.73 -7.78
#